data_9955cf1850858946d31155d2f6875c54
#
_entry.id   9955cf1850858946d31155d2f6875c54
#
_cell.length_a   1.000
_cell.length_b   1.000
_cell.length_c   1.000
_cell.angle_alpha   90.00
_cell.angle_beta   90.00
_cell.angle_gamma   90.00
#
_symmetry.space_group_name_H-M   'P 1'
#
loop_
_entity.id
_entity.type
_entity.pdbx_description
1 polymer ?
#
loop_
_entity_poly.entity_id
_entity_poly.type
_entity_poly.pdbx_seq_one_letter_code
_entity_poly.pdbx_strand_id
1 'polypeptide(L)'
;MEMGTTPKQRAAYFQAFPDIFISNRQAFDRRTATEMTPVPVTCQYCGAEILTWGFMGTEIDGQDNGVVWNPKPERCECYQSETYWRNVDRLTDIEKIAYELELRKKAEHDETNRLLKQSRLVDSFGGKTFDGFSLSNRSESIAKAKAKAESFANAFPKAEELGKGLLFTGPSGTGKTHLAAAAALEICKQHRAVIAIEAVELLSRIRSCYNRESREDEYRLMAIFTQVDLLFIDDLGKEKPSEWTLEKIFTLIDTRCRKKKPVIVTINYTDQELIDRLAGKNSRDEYELDIKTATAIVSRLHEMTWSVPMVASDYRGGM
;
A
#
# COMPACT_ATOMS: atom_id res chain seq x y z
N MET A 1 32.83 -7.56 -31.28
CA MET A 1 31.87 -8.33 -32.10
C MET A 1 30.66 -8.57 -31.21
N GLU A 2 29.49 -8.09 -31.58
CA GLU A 2 28.27 -8.31 -30.77
C GLU A 2 27.78 -9.75 -30.89
N MET A 3 27.31 -10.32 -29.78
CA MET A 3 26.75 -11.66 -29.75
C MET A 3 25.48 -11.69 -30.61
N GLY A 4 25.42 -12.53 -31.64
CA GLY A 4 24.31 -12.58 -32.58
C GLY A 4 22.98 -13.02 -31.94
N THR A 5 21.86 -12.64 -32.53
CA THR A 5 20.50 -12.91 -32.04
C THR A 5 20.00 -14.32 -32.39
N THR A 6 20.50 -14.92 -33.49
CA THR A 6 20.11 -16.27 -33.90
C THR A 6 21.06 -17.33 -33.37
N PRO A 7 20.62 -18.61 -33.21
CA PRO A 7 21.48 -19.73 -32.80
C PRO A 7 22.72 -19.89 -33.68
N LYS A 8 22.60 -19.74 -35.01
CA LYS A 8 23.74 -19.79 -35.92
C LYS A 8 24.73 -18.66 -35.70
N GLN A 9 24.25 -17.44 -35.49
CA GLN A 9 25.12 -16.29 -35.21
C GLN A 9 25.85 -16.46 -33.89
N ARG A 10 25.16 -16.97 -32.83
CA ARG A 10 25.78 -17.27 -31.56
C ARG A 10 26.80 -18.40 -31.67
N ALA A 11 26.48 -19.49 -32.37
CA ALA A 11 27.43 -20.57 -32.62
C ALA A 11 28.69 -20.07 -33.35
N ALA A 12 28.54 -19.24 -34.38
CA ALA A 12 29.67 -18.62 -35.06
C ALA A 12 30.51 -17.71 -34.15
N TYR A 13 29.84 -16.96 -33.28
CA TYR A 13 30.51 -16.14 -32.26
C TYR A 13 31.31 -17.01 -31.29
N PHE A 14 30.72 -18.05 -30.73
CA PHE A 14 31.39 -18.95 -29.77
C PHE A 14 32.57 -19.70 -30.42
N GLN A 15 32.42 -20.12 -31.69
CA GLN A 15 33.51 -20.76 -32.44
C GLN A 15 34.66 -19.80 -32.74
N ALA A 16 34.44 -18.50 -32.82
CA ALA A 16 35.48 -17.51 -33.03
C ALA A 16 36.37 -17.29 -31.79
N PHE A 17 35.95 -17.77 -30.62
CA PHE A 17 36.69 -17.63 -29.37
C PHE A 17 36.84 -19.01 -28.66
N PRO A 18 37.62 -19.93 -29.27
CA PRO A 18 37.77 -21.33 -28.82
C PRO A 18 38.48 -21.47 -27.47
N ASP A 19 39.17 -20.45 -27.00
CA ASP A 19 39.86 -20.39 -25.72
C ASP A 19 38.93 -19.92 -24.58
N ILE A 20 37.75 -19.45 -24.93
CA ILE A 20 36.77 -18.92 -23.97
C ILE A 20 35.51 -19.82 -23.92
N PHE A 21 35.09 -20.34 -25.07
CA PHE A 21 33.86 -21.10 -25.21
C PHE A 21 34.12 -22.50 -25.76
N ILE A 22 33.41 -23.48 -25.22
CA ILE A 22 33.44 -24.87 -25.67
C ILE A 22 32.00 -25.37 -25.84
N SER A 23 31.73 -26.11 -26.94
CA SER A 23 30.46 -26.82 -27.07
C SER A 23 30.51 -28.15 -26.29
N ASN A 24 29.34 -28.64 -25.84
CA ASN A 24 29.23 -29.96 -25.24
C ASN A 24 29.79 -31.06 -26.20
N ARG A 25 29.55 -30.98 -27.51
CA ARG A 25 30.11 -31.86 -28.50
C ARG A 25 31.64 -31.89 -28.48
N GLN A 26 32.27 -30.70 -28.52
CA GLN A 26 33.70 -30.56 -28.44
C GLN A 26 34.28 -31.11 -27.13
N ALA A 27 33.59 -30.96 -26.00
CA ALA A 27 34.02 -31.54 -24.73
C ALA A 27 34.02 -33.07 -24.76
N PHE A 28 33.01 -33.69 -25.37
CA PHE A 28 32.98 -35.16 -25.56
C PHE A 28 34.05 -35.60 -26.54
N ASP A 29 34.23 -34.95 -27.67
CA ASP A 29 35.23 -35.29 -28.69
C ASP A 29 36.68 -35.17 -28.15
N ARG A 30 36.96 -34.15 -27.35
CA ARG A 30 38.27 -33.94 -26.69
C ARG A 30 38.45 -34.81 -25.42
N ARG A 31 37.45 -35.56 -25.00
CA ARG A 31 37.43 -36.37 -23.74
C ARG A 31 37.66 -35.54 -22.49
N THR A 32 37.23 -34.28 -22.53
CA THR A 32 37.26 -33.35 -21.38
C THR A 32 35.87 -33.20 -20.73
N ALA A 33 34.90 -34.03 -21.13
CA ALA A 33 33.56 -34.05 -20.55
C ALA A 33 33.62 -34.51 -19.11
N THR A 34 32.90 -33.83 -18.24
CA THR A 34 32.68 -34.14 -16.82
C THR A 34 31.25 -34.59 -16.57
N GLU A 35 30.92 -34.99 -15.38
CA GLU A 35 29.54 -35.29 -14.99
C GLU A 35 28.58 -34.12 -15.17
N MET A 36 29.12 -32.90 -15.14
CA MET A 36 28.35 -31.65 -15.36
C MET A 36 28.18 -31.27 -16.82
N THR A 37 28.84 -31.99 -17.76
CA THR A 37 28.77 -31.67 -19.19
C THR A 37 27.41 -32.10 -19.77
N PRO A 38 26.59 -31.18 -20.30
CA PRO A 38 25.31 -31.53 -20.90
C PRO A 38 25.46 -32.52 -22.05
N VAL A 39 24.67 -33.59 -22.06
CA VAL A 39 24.67 -34.55 -23.16
C VAL A 39 24.15 -33.88 -24.43
N PRO A 40 24.79 -34.10 -25.60
CA PRO A 40 24.27 -33.63 -26.87
C PRO A 40 22.86 -34.17 -27.12
N VAL A 41 21.95 -33.28 -27.53
CA VAL A 41 20.56 -33.64 -27.85
C VAL A 41 20.29 -33.42 -29.35
N THR A 42 19.33 -34.12 -29.89
CA THR A 42 18.90 -33.98 -31.28
C THR A 42 17.51 -33.35 -31.35
N CYS A 43 17.30 -32.53 -32.36
CA CYS A 43 16.00 -31.94 -32.64
C CYS A 43 14.99 -33.07 -32.97
N GLN A 44 13.93 -33.20 -32.23
CA GLN A 44 12.90 -34.21 -32.42
C GLN A 44 12.14 -34.06 -33.75
N TYR A 45 12.27 -32.91 -34.42
CA TYR A 45 11.56 -32.63 -35.68
C TYR A 45 12.41 -32.86 -36.93
N CYS A 46 13.68 -32.52 -36.91
CA CYS A 46 14.56 -32.61 -38.09
C CYS A 46 15.81 -33.47 -37.89
N GLY A 47 16.03 -33.98 -36.68
CA GLY A 47 17.18 -34.83 -36.36
C GLY A 47 18.51 -34.08 -36.25
N ALA A 48 18.55 -32.78 -36.43
CA ALA A 48 19.81 -32.00 -36.29
C ALA A 48 20.28 -31.98 -34.83
N GLU A 49 21.57 -32.07 -34.63
CA GLU A 49 22.20 -32.00 -33.32
C GLU A 49 22.09 -30.57 -32.76
N ILE A 50 21.73 -30.48 -31.51
CA ILE A 50 21.55 -29.21 -30.76
C ILE A 50 22.69 -29.11 -29.74
N LEU A 51 23.49 -28.09 -29.88
CA LEU A 51 24.66 -27.84 -29.05
C LEU A 51 24.31 -27.05 -27.79
N THR A 52 25.02 -27.35 -26.70
CA THR A 52 25.06 -26.52 -25.51
C THR A 52 26.44 -25.92 -25.36
N TRP A 53 26.53 -24.63 -25.09
CA TRP A 53 27.82 -23.93 -24.97
C TRP A 53 28.15 -23.70 -23.50
N GLY A 54 29.42 -23.91 -23.15
CA GLY A 54 29.99 -23.61 -21.85
C GLY A 54 31.07 -22.51 -21.96
N PHE A 55 31.19 -21.75 -20.92
CA PHE A 55 32.24 -20.76 -20.72
C PHE A 55 33.36 -21.41 -19.93
N MET A 56 34.55 -21.42 -20.46
CA MET A 56 35.74 -21.94 -19.78
C MET A 56 36.23 -20.91 -18.76
N GLY A 57 36.23 -21.30 -17.49
CA GLY A 57 36.70 -20.45 -16.39
C GLY A 57 38.21 -20.18 -16.54
N THR A 58 38.63 -18.98 -16.18
CA THR A 58 40.04 -18.64 -16.05
C THR A 58 40.56 -19.23 -14.74
N GLU A 59 41.84 -19.71 -14.76
CA GLU A 59 42.52 -20.06 -13.52
C GLU A 59 42.51 -18.86 -12.55
N ILE A 60 41.91 -19.03 -11.38
CA ILE A 60 41.99 -18.08 -10.28
C ILE A 60 42.71 -18.82 -9.14
N ASP A 61 43.83 -18.29 -8.67
CA ASP A 61 44.67 -18.85 -7.58
C ASP A 61 45.16 -20.30 -7.82
N GLY A 62 45.43 -20.68 -9.07
CA GLY A 62 45.96 -22.01 -9.39
C GLY A 62 44.96 -23.16 -9.35
N GLN A 63 43.67 -22.85 -9.26
CA GLN A 63 42.59 -23.82 -9.40
C GLN A 63 41.87 -23.64 -10.75
N ASP A 64 41.78 -24.73 -11.52
CA ASP A 64 40.94 -24.76 -12.72
C ASP A 64 39.46 -24.67 -12.34
N ASN A 65 38.83 -23.56 -12.68
CA ASN A 65 37.42 -23.31 -12.36
C ASN A 65 36.44 -24.12 -13.23
N GLY A 66 36.93 -24.98 -14.08
CA GLY A 66 36.14 -25.84 -14.93
C GLY A 66 35.30 -25.08 -15.97
N VAL A 67 34.36 -25.76 -16.57
CA VAL A 67 33.44 -25.20 -17.56
C VAL A 67 32.09 -24.88 -16.93
N VAL A 68 31.66 -23.64 -17.01
CA VAL A 68 30.30 -23.22 -16.62
C VAL A 68 29.37 -23.38 -17.82
N TRP A 69 28.50 -24.36 -17.78
CA TRP A 69 27.60 -24.67 -18.88
C TRP A 69 26.36 -23.77 -18.85
N ASN A 70 25.92 -23.35 -20.06
CA ASN A 70 24.61 -22.72 -20.21
C ASN A 70 23.53 -23.75 -19.80
N PRO A 71 22.61 -23.43 -18.90
CA PRO A 71 21.57 -24.35 -18.45
C PRO A 71 20.56 -24.71 -19.53
N LYS A 72 20.56 -23.99 -20.65
CA LYS A 72 19.65 -24.23 -21.77
C LYS A 72 20.44 -24.54 -23.05
N PRO A 73 20.12 -25.65 -23.77
CA PRO A 73 20.69 -25.90 -25.08
C PRO A 73 20.25 -24.83 -26.08
N GLU A 74 21.05 -24.66 -27.17
CA GLU A 74 20.63 -23.86 -28.30
C GLU A 74 19.36 -24.45 -28.93
N ARG A 75 18.62 -23.61 -29.65
CA ARG A 75 17.38 -24.03 -30.30
C ARG A 75 17.64 -24.38 -31.76
N CYS A 76 16.98 -25.45 -32.24
CA CYS A 76 17.00 -25.74 -33.65
C CYS A 76 16.16 -24.73 -34.45
N GLU A 77 16.70 -24.27 -35.59
CA GLU A 77 16.05 -23.28 -36.47
C GLU A 77 15.11 -23.91 -37.52
N CYS A 78 14.78 -25.21 -37.44
CA CYS A 78 13.78 -25.80 -38.32
C CYS A 78 12.37 -25.24 -38.01
N TYR A 79 11.52 -25.12 -39.02
CA TYR A 79 10.20 -24.49 -38.91
C TYR A 79 9.34 -25.04 -37.76
N GLN A 80 9.33 -26.36 -37.55
CA GLN A 80 8.55 -26.99 -36.50
C GLN A 80 9.11 -26.68 -35.11
N SER A 81 10.45 -26.68 -34.96
CA SER A 81 11.12 -26.29 -33.73
C SER A 81 10.86 -24.82 -33.38
N GLU A 82 10.96 -23.95 -34.38
CA GLU A 82 10.70 -22.51 -34.22
C GLU A 82 9.26 -22.22 -33.76
N THR A 83 8.28 -22.93 -34.34
CA THR A 83 6.87 -22.84 -33.93
C THR A 83 6.67 -23.34 -32.50
N TYR A 84 7.31 -24.47 -32.14
CA TYR A 84 7.25 -25.01 -30.79
C TYR A 84 7.82 -24.03 -29.77
N TRP A 85 9.04 -23.51 -30.01
CA TRP A 85 9.69 -22.61 -29.09
C TRP A 85 8.98 -21.25 -28.97
N ARG A 86 8.39 -20.76 -30.04
CA ARG A 86 7.53 -19.54 -29.99
C ARG A 86 6.35 -19.72 -29.02
N ASN A 87 5.75 -20.90 -29.00
CA ASN A 87 4.66 -21.22 -28.07
C ASN A 87 5.18 -21.38 -26.62
N VAL A 88 6.33 -22.04 -26.44
CA VAL A 88 6.96 -22.19 -25.14
C VAL A 88 7.39 -20.83 -24.55
N ASP A 89 7.99 -19.96 -25.36
CA ASP A 89 8.37 -18.62 -24.92
C ASP A 89 7.16 -17.81 -24.49
N ARG A 90 6.07 -17.90 -25.22
CA ARG A 90 4.80 -17.26 -24.84
C ARG A 90 4.26 -17.77 -23.50
N LEU A 91 4.30 -19.07 -23.25
CA LEU A 91 3.90 -19.66 -21.97
C LEU A 91 4.85 -19.23 -20.84
N THR A 92 6.16 -19.22 -21.10
CA THR A 92 7.15 -18.77 -20.12
C THR A 92 6.97 -17.30 -19.76
N ASP A 93 6.62 -16.45 -20.73
CA ASP A 93 6.33 -15.04 -20.47
C ASP A 93 5.05 -14.88 -19.62
N ILE A 94 4.03 -15.69 -19.90
CA ILE A 94 2.81 -15.71 -19.08
C ILE A 94 3.13 -16.16 -17.64
N GLU A 95 3.95 -17.19 -17.45
CA GLU A 95 4.39 -17.65 -16.14
C GLU A 95 5.20 -16.60 -15.39
N LYS A 96 6.10 -15.89 -16.06
CA LYS A 96 6.84 -14.76 -15.47
C LYS A 96 5.91 -13.64 -15.04
N ILE A 97 4.97 -13.24 -15.89
CA ILE A 97 3.97 -12.21 -15.57
C ILE A 97 3.14 -12.66 -14.35
N ALA A 98 2.71 -13.92 -14.30
CA ALA A 98 1.99 -14.46 -13.17
C ALA A 98 2.81 -14.43 -11.88
N TYR A 99 4.09 -14.82 -11.94
CA TYR A 99 5.01 -14.79 -10.79
C TYR A 99 5.29 -13.37 -10.31
N GLU A 100 5.53 -12.42 -11.23
CA GLU A 100 5.69 -11.01 -10.89
C GLU A 100 4.43 -10.43 -10.23
N LEU A 101 3.24 -10.82 -10.73
CA LEU A 101 1.98 -10.43 -10.14
C LEU A 101 1.79 -10.97 -8.72
N GLU A 102 2.18 -12.23 -8.48
CA GLU A 102 2.14 -12.82 -7.14
C GLU A 102 3.11 -12.13 -6.18
N LEU A 103 4.35 -11.86 -6.62
CA LEU A 103 5.33 -11.11 -5.83
C LEU A 103 4.82 -9.73 -5.46
N ARG A 104 4.19 -9.04 -6.42
CA ARG A 104 3.60 -7.72 -6.19
C ARG A 104 2.46 -7.79 -5.17
N LYS A 105 1.53 -8.74 -5.31
CA LYS A 105 0.45 -8.96 -4.34
C LYS A 105 0.98 -9.26 -2.94
N LYS A 106 2.04 -10.07 -2.84
CA LYS A 106 2.68 -10.37 -1.56
C LYS A 106 3.31 -9.13 -0.94
N ALA A 107 4.05 -8.35 -1.72
CA ALA A 107 4.66 -7.11 -1.25
C ALA A 107 3.60 -6.08 -0.81
N GLU A 108 2.50 -5.94 -1.55
CA GLU A 108 1.35 -5.10 -1.19
C GLU A 108 0.68 -5.59 0.10
N HIS A 109 0.54 -6.89 0.28
CA HIS A 109 0.01 -7.49 1.51
C HIS A 109 0.92 -7.26 2.72
N ASP A 110 2.23 -7.45 2.56
CA ASP A 110 3.22 -7.22 3.62
C ASP A 110 3.28 -5.76 4.01
N GLU A 111 3.22 -4.84 3.03
CA GLU A 111 3.13 -3.40 3.27
C GLU A 111 1.84 -3.02 4.00
N THR A 112 0.70 -3.59 3.60
CA THR A 112 -0.58 -3.38 4.29
C THR A 112 -0.51 -3.84 5.74
N ASN A 113 0.05 -5.02 6.01
CA ASN A 113 0.23 -5.53 7.37
C ASN A 113 1.18 -4.64 8.19
N ARG A 114 2.23 -4.10 7.56
CA ARG A 114 3.13 -3.13 8.19
C ARG A 114 2.39 -1.85 8.56
N LEU A 115 1.61 -1.30 7.63
CA LEU A 115 0.81 -0.10 7.83
C LEU A 115 -0.29 -0.31 8.89
N LEU A 116 -0.96 -1.46 8.90
CA LEU A 116 -1.91 -1.83 9.94
C LEU A 116 -1.28 -1.82 11.33
N LYS A 117 -0.09 -2.41 11.49
CA LYS A 117 0.66 -2.38 12.76
C LYS A 117 1.05 -0.95 13.16
N GLN A 118 1.50 -0.14 12.20
CA GLN A 118 1.88 1.25 12.45
C GLN A 118 0.68 2.16 12.73
N SER A 119 -0.48 1.89 12.10
CA SER A 119 -1.70 2.68 12.23
C SER A 119 -2.39 2.54 13.58
N ARG A 120 -2.05 1.53 14.38
CA ARG A 120 -2.77 1.12 15.60
C ARG A 120 -4.28 0.87 15.39
N LEU A 121 -4.73 0.73 14.14
CA LEU A 121 -6.12 0.40 13.82
C LEU A 121 -6.56 -0.87 14.57
N VAL A 122 -5.66 -1.87 14.64
CA VAL A 122 -5.94 -3.13 15.32
C VAL A 122 -5.93 -2.97 16.83
N ASP A 123 -5.00 -2.18 17.40
CA ASP A 123 -4.85 -2.02 18.84
C ASP A 123 -5.95 -1.15 19.45
N SER A 124 -6.26 0.00 18.81
CA SER A 124 -7.23 0.97 19.34
C SER A 124 -8.67 0.72 18.86
N PHE A 125 -8.82 0.12 17.66
CA PHE A 125 -10.10 -0.03 16.97
C PHE A 125 -10.39 -1.47 16.54
N GLY A 126 -9.56 -2.44 16.95
CA GLY A 126 -9.70 -3.86 16.61
C GLY A 126 -11.09 -4.43 16.96
N GLY A 127 -11.57 -5.32 16.11
CA GLY A 127 -12.89 -5.94 16.27
C GLY A 127 -14.08 -5.08 15.82
N LYS A 128 -13.88 -3.82 15.46
CA LYS A 128 -14.94 -2.95 14.93
C LYS A 128 -15.11 -3.18 13.43
N THR A 129 -15.92 -4.15 13.07
CA THR A 129 -16.25 -4.48 11.67
C THR A 129 -17.70 -4.13 11.36
N PHE A 130 -18.07 -4.04 10.07
CA PHE A 130 -19.45 -3.84 9.67
C PHE A 130 -20.37 -5.01 10.08
N ASP A 131 -19.87 -6.25 10.04
CA ASP A 131 -20.60 -7.44 10.45
C ASP A 131 -20.82 -7.46 11.97
N GLY A 132 -19.83 -6.98 12.75
CA GLY A 132 -19.95 -6.83 14.20
C GLY A 132 -20.85 -5.68 14.65
N PHE A 133 -21.33 -4.84 13.71
CA PHE A 133 -22.24 -3.73 14.03
C PHE A 133 -23.69 -4.15 13.92
N SER A 134 -24.31 -4.49 15.05
CA SER A 134 -25.73 -4.88 15.11
C SER A 134 -26.67 -3.69 14.85
N LEU A 135 -27.69 -3.92 14.02
CA LEU A 135 -28.78 -2.97 13.76
C LEU A 135 -30.03 -3.26 14.62
N SER A 136 -30.02 -4.31 15.44
CA SER A 136 -31.16 -4.68 16.29
C SER A 136 -31.53 -3.51 17.21
N ASN A 137 -32.82 -3.13 17.18
CA ASN A 137 -33.38 -2.02 17.98
C ASN A 137 -32.74 -0.64 17.74
N ARG A 138 -32.14 -0.42 16.52
CA ARG A 138 -31.55 0.89 16.17
C ARG A 138 -32.48 1.68 15.24
N SER A 139 -32.32 3.01 15.29
CA SER A 139 -33.07 3.94 14.46
C SER A 139 -32.67 3.79 12.96
N GLU A 140 -33.61 4.20 12.06
CA GLU A 140 -33.34 4.28 10.63
C GLU A 140 -32.11 5.13 10.29
N SER A 141 -31.85 6.18 11.08
CA SER A 141 -30.66 7.02 10.93
C SER A 141 -29.38 6.21 11.06
N ILE A 142 -29.31 5.28 12.01
CA ILE A 142 -28.14 4.41 12.20
C ILE A 142 -27.98 3.41 11.05
N ALA A 143 -29.09 2.85 10.55
CA ALA A 143 -29.05 1.96 9.38
C ALA A 143 -28.55 2.70 8.11
N LYS A 144 -29.03 3.92 7.88
CA LYS A 144 -28.53 4.79 6.80
C LYS A 144 -27.05 5.13 6.96
N ALA A 145 -26.61 5.39 8.19
CA ALA A 145 -25.21 5.67 8.48
C ALA A 145 -24.31 4.47 8.17
N LYS A 146 -24.72 3.24 8.55
CA LYS A 146 -24.01 2.00 8.21
C LYS A 146 -23.91 1.82 6.69
N ALA A 147 -25.04 1.88 5.98
CA ALA A 147 -25.08 1.73 4.53
C ALA A 147 -24.20 2.76 3.81
N LYS A 148 -24.17 4.01 4.30
CA LYS A 148 -23.31 5.06 3.74
C LYS A 148 -21.83 4.79 3.98
N ALA A 149 -21.47 4.30 5.18
CA ALA A 149 -20.10 3.93 5.51
C ALA A 149 -19.61 2.72 4.69
N GLU A 150 -20.45 1.69 4.49
CA GLU A 150 -20.16 0.54 3.64
C GLU A 150 -19.98 0.96 2.17
N SER A 151 -20.90 1.77 1.65
CA SER A 151 -20.82 2.29 0.27
C SER A 151 -19.56 3.13 0.06
N PHE A 152 -19.19 3.98 1.03
CA PHE A 152 -17.96 4.76 0.99
C PHE A 152 -16.72 3.87 0.96
N ALA A 153 -16.63 2.87 1.85
CA ALA A 153 -15.50 1.96 1.89
C ALA A 153 -15.34 1.17 0.59
N ASN A 154 -16.45 0.65 0.04
CA ASN A 154 -16.44 -0.10 -1.22
C ASN A 154 -16.07 0.76 -2.44
N ALA A 155 -16.44 2.04 -2.43
CA ALA A 155 -16.17 2.99 -3.51
C ALA A 155 -14.99 3.92 -3.22
N PHE A 156 -14.08 3.54 -2.31
CA PHE A 156 -13.01 4.41 -1.84
C PHE A 156 -12.11 4.97 -2.95
N PRO A 157 -11.71 4.24 -4.00
CA PRO A 157 -10.91 4.80 -5.09
C PRO A 157 -11.55 6.05 -5.72
N LYS A 158 -12.87 6.03 -5.91
CA LYS A 158 -13.61 7.18 -6.43
C LYS A 158 -13.71 8.33 -5.41
N ALA A 159 -13.88 8.01 -4.13
CA ALA A 159 -13.89 8.99 -3.06
C ALA A 159 -12.52 9.67 -2.91
N GLU A 160 -11.43 8.92 -3.06
CA GLU A 160 -10.07 9.42 -3.07
C GLU A 160 -9.82 10.40 -4.22
N GLU A 161 -10.23 10.09 -5.45
CA GLU A 161 -10.15 11.00 -6.61
C GLU A 161 -10.86 12.34 -6.35
N LEU A 162 -12.00 12.29 -5.68
CA LEU A 162 -12.79 13.46 -5.30
C LEU A 162 -12.22 14.19 -4.07
N GLY A 163 -11.32 13.59 -3.33
CA GLY A 163 -10.82 14.09 -2.05
C GLY A 163 -11.89 14.10 -0.95
N LYS A 164 -12.89 13.20 -1.04
CA LYS A 164 -14.02 13.16 -0.12
C LYS A 164 -13.88 12.04 0.91
N GLY A 165 -14.15 12.38 2.17
CA GLY A 165 -14.22 11.47 3.29
C GLY A 165 -15.60 11.43 3.95
N LEU A 166 -15.66 11.06 5.24
CA LEU A 166 -16.90 11.00 6.02
C LEU A 166 -16.77 11.82 7.31
N LEU A 167 -17.83 12.56 7.65
CA LEU A 167 -17.98 13.25 8.92
C LEU A 167 -19.16 12.64 9.70
N PHE A 168 -18.84 11.83 10.71
CA PHE A 168 -19.85 11.25 11.60
C PHE A 168 -20.18 12.21 12.73
N THR A 169 -21.44 12.59 12.84
CA THR A 169 -21.94 13.52 13.86
C THR A 169 -23.06 12.89 14.69
N GLY A 170 -23.17 13.27 15.95
CA GLY A 170 -24.25 12.82 16.83
C GLY A 170 -23.81 12.52 18.25
N PRO A 171 -24.75 12.20 19.16
CA PRO A 171 -24.46 11.96 20.58
C PRO A 171 -23.47 10.83 20.81
N SER A 172 -22.83 10.81 21.97
CA SER A 172 -21.98 9.69 22.40
C SER A 172 -22.79 8.38 22.44
N GLY A 173 -22.14 7.24 22.23
CA GLY A 173 -22.81 5.92 22.30
C GLY A 173 -23.58 5.50 21.05
N THR A 174 -23.72 6.34 20.02
CA THR A 174 -24.47 5.98 18.79
C THR A 174 -23.73 5.00 17.87
N GLY A 175 -22.40 4.80 18.05
CA GLY A 175 -21.60 3.87 17.27
C GLY A 175 -20.76 4.53 16.16
N LYS A 176 -20.58 5.86 16.20
CA LYS A 176 -19.75 6.61 15.22
C LYS A 176 -18.35 6.03 15.03
N THR A 177 -17.60 5.90 16.12
CA THR A 177 -16.27 5.29 16.16
C THR A 177 -16.26 3.87 15.58
N HIS A 178 -17.32 3.07 15.81
CA HIS A 178 -17.40 1.72 15.28
C HIS A 178 -17.51 1.73 13.75
N LEU A 179 -18.45 2.50 13.19
CA LEU A 179 -18.64 2.57 11.74
C LEU A 179 -17.47 3.24 11.04
N ALA A 180 -16.86 4.27 11.64
CA ALA A 180 -15.67 4.92 11.12
C ALA A 180 -14.47 3.96 11.06
N ALA A 181 -14.24 3.20 12.14
CA ALA A 181 -13.19 2.21 12.22
C ALA A 181 -13.43 1.03 11.25
N ALA A 182 -14.68 0.56 11.11
CA ALA A 182 -15.04 -0.48 10.16
C ALA A 182 -14.73 -0.04 8.71
N ALA A 183 -15.11 1.20 8.35
CA ALA A 183 -14.79 1.75 7.03
C ALA A 183 -13.27 1.87 6.81
N ALA A 184 -12.53 2.38 7.80
CA ALA A 184 -11.08 2.49 7.74
C ALA A 184 -10.40 1.12 7.57
N LEU A 185 -10.90 0.09 8.27
CA LEU A 185 -10.40 -1.29 8.16
C LEU A 185 -10.63 -1.88 6.77
N GLU A 186 -11.83 -1.72 6.19
CA GLU A 186 -12.13 -2.21 4.85
C GLU A 186 -11.28 -1.52 3.77
N ILE A 187 -11.01 -0.22 3.92
CA ILE A 187 -10.13 0.53 3.02
C ILE A 187 -8.67 0.06 3.16
N CYS A 188 -8.22 -0.24 4.38
CA CYS A 188 -6.89 -0.80 4.60
C CYS A 188 -6.73 -2.18 3.94
N LYS A 189 -7.77 -3.02 3.93
CA LYS A 189 -7.79 -4.31 3.21
C LYS A 189 -7.69 -4.15 1.68
N GLN A 190 -8.03 -2.97 1.14
CA GLN A 190 -7.83 -2.61 -0.26
C GLN A 190 -6.41 -2.10 -0.55
N HIS A 191 -5.44 -2.38 0.33
CA HIS A 191 -4.02 -1.97 0.22
C HIS A 191 -3.81 -0.44 0.22
N ARG A 192 -4.73 0.31 0.86
CA ARG A 192 -4.56 1.74 1.07
C ARG A 192 -3.88 2.02 2.40
N ALA A 193 -2.99 3.01 2.40
CA ALA A 193 -2.36 3.47 3.62
C ALA A 193 -3.39 4.22 4.48
N VAL A 194 -3.71 3.67 5.65
CA VAL A 194 -4.68 4.24 6.58
C VAL A 194 -4.03 4.51 7.93
N ILE A 195 -4.27 5.66 8.50
CA ILE A 195 -3.94 5.95 9.90
C ILE A 195 -5.25 6.24 10.63
N ALA A 196 -5.46 5.59 11.78
CA ALA A 196 -6.56 5.84 12.68
C ALA A 196 -6.02 6.25 14.04
N ILE A 197 -6.50 7.38 14.56
CA ILE A 197 -5.96 7.97 15.77
C ILE A 197 -7.03 8.84 16.45
N GLU A 198 -7.05 8.87 17.79
CA GLU A 198 -7.84 9.84 18.52
C GLU A 198 -7.21 11.23 18.42
N ALA A 199 -8.04 12.29 18.37
CA ALA A 199 -7.56 13.67 18.23
C ALA A 199 -6.56 14.06 19.32
N VAL A 200 -6.81 13.65 20.57
CA VAL A 200 -5.92 13.90 21.71
C VAL A 200 -4.56 13.19 21.54
N GLU A 201 -4.58 11.94 21.07
CA GLU A 201 -3.35 11.17 20.83
C GLU A 201 -2.54 11.75 19.66
N LEU A 202 -3.21 12.17 18.57
CA LEU A 202 -2.58 12.82 17.43
C LEU A 202 -1.75 14.03 17.88
N LEU A 203 -2.37 14.93 18.65
CA LEU A 203 -1.72 16.13 19.16
C LEU A 203 -0.61 15.79 20.17
N SER A 204 -0.82 14.79 21.01
CA SER A 204 0.22 14.32 21.96
C SER A 204 1.47 13.81 21.22
N ARG A 205 1.29 13.07 20.12
CA ARG A 205 2.41 12.60 19.28
C ARG A 205 3.16 13.75 18.63
N ILE A 206 2.44 14.72 18.05
CA ILE A 206 3.07 15.91 17.46
C ILE A 206 3.85 16.67 18.56
N ARG A 207 3.26 16.84 19.74
CA ARG A 207 3.91 17.54 20.86
C ARG A 207 5.15 16.80 21.36
N SER A 208 5.17 15.47 21.35
CA SER A 208 6.33 14.69 21.80
C SER A 208 7.57 14.86 20.93
N CYS A 209 7.41 15.33 19.67
CA CYS A 209 8.53 15.65 18.80
C CYS A 209 9.33 16.86 19.28
N TYR A 210 8.72 17.79 20.04
CA TYR A 210 9.42 18.94 20.59
C TYR A 210 10.44 18.60 21.68
N ASN A 211 10.25 17.46 22.37
CA ASN A 211 11.15 16.99 23.42
C ASN A 211 12.38 16.24 22.87
N ARG A 212 12.41 15.95 21.59
CA ARG A 212 13.56 15.38 20.88
C ARG A 212 14.12 16.48 20.02
N GLU A 213 15.36 16.82 20.15
CA GLU A 213 16.08 17.99 19.62
C GLU A 213 15.99 18.26 18.11
N SER A 214 14.99 17.77 17.40
CA SER A 214 14.85 17.98 15.96
C SER A 214 13.44 18.42 15.52
N ARG A 215 13.35 19.64 14.97
CA ARG A 215 12.19 20.11 14.20
C ARG A 215 11.87 19.22 13.00
N GLU A 216 12.82 18.40 12.56
CA GLU A 216 12.69 17.47 11.46
C GLU A 216 11.71 16.32 11.79
N ASP A 217 11.59 15.91 13.04
CA ASP A 217 10.67 14.85 13.47
C ASP A 217 9.21 15.31 13.43
N GLU A 218 8.92 16.56 13.81
CA GLU A 218 7.57 17.13 13.67
C GLU A 218 7.16 17.25 12.21
N TYR A 219 8.04 17.77 11.36
CA TYR A 219 7.77 17.89 9.93
C TYR A 219 7.49 16.53 9.28
N ARG A 220 8.28 15.52 9.60
CA ARG A 220 8.08 14.14 9.12
C ARG A 220 6.74 13.56 9.59
N LEU A 221 6.39 13.75 10.86
CA LEU A 221 5.12 13.25 11.40
C LEU A 221 3.92 13.95 10.76
N MET A 222 3.97 15.27 10.61
CA MET A 222 2.94 16.03 9.89
C MET A 222 2.85 15.62 8.42
N ALA A 223 3.98 15.34 7.76
CA ALA A 223 4.00 14.84 6.39
C ALA A 223 3.28 13.48 6.30
N ILE A 224 3.51 12.56 7.24
CA ILE A 224 2.81 11.27 7.30
C ILE A 224 1.29 11.49 7.42
N PHE A 225 0.83 12.29 8.37
CA PHE A 225 -0.60 12.55 8.57
C PHE A 225 -1.26 13.29 7.38
N THR A 226 -0.50 14.11 6.66
CA THR A 226 -1.03 14.86 5.50
C THR A 226 -0.96 14.10 4.18
N GLN A 227 -0.16 13.01 4.09
CA GLN A 227 0.05 12.28 2.83
C GLN A 227 -0.63 10.91 2.79
N VAL A 228 -0.86 10.27 3.94
CA VAL A 228 -1.54 8.97 4.01
C VAL A 228 -2.87 9.01 3.24
N ASP A 229 -3.23 7.89 2.58
CA ASP A 229 -4.39 7.85 1.69
C ASP A 229 -5.68 8.16 2.44
N LEU A 230 -5.85 7.62 3.64
CA LEU A 230 -6.96 7.93 4.53
C LEU A 230 -6.47 8.23 5.95
N LEU A 231 -6.91 9.34 6.52
CA LEU A 231 -6.73 9.66 7.93
C LEU A 231 -8.08 9.57 8.66
N PHE A 232 -8.18 8.70 9.65
CA PHE A 232 -9.33 8.64 10.55
C PHE A 232 -8.96 9.32 11.88
N ILE A 233 -9.67 10.41 12.20
CA ILE A 233 -9.55 11.16 13.46
C ILE A 233 -10.79 10.90 14.28
N ASP A 234 -10.62 10.22 15.41
CA ASP A 234 -11.73 9.94 16.34
C ASP A 234 -11.87 11.03 17.39
N ASP A 235 -13.12 11.35 17.72
CA ASP A 235 -13.52 12.24 18.81
C ASP A 235 -12.89 13.65 18.75
N LEU A 236 -12.88 14.28 17.57
CA LEU A 236 -12.42 15.67 17.40
C LEU A 236 -13.26 16.63 18.26
N GLY A 237 -12.58 17.57 18.94
CA GLY A 237 -13.17 18.54 19.87
C GLY A 237 -13.09 18.10 21.35
N LYS A 238 -12.43 16.97 21.66
CA LYS A 238 -12.14 16.55 23.04
C LYS A 238 -10.81 17.10 23.58
N GLU A 239 -9.97 17.56 22.69
CA GLU A 239 -8.67 18.13 23.01
C GLU A 239 -8.80 19.44 23.79
N LYS A 240 -7.78 19.73 24.59
CA LYS A 240 -7.71 21.01 25.31
C LYS A 240 -7.41 22.14 24.33
N PRO A 241 -8.25 23.19 24.26
CA PRO A 241 -8.02 24.32 23.37
C PRO A 241 -6.70 25.04 23.72
N SER A 242 -5.94 25.40 22.70
CA SER A 242 -4.76 26.25 22.77
C SER A 242 -4.44 26.74 21.35
N GLU A 243 -3.72 27.87 21.22
CA GLU A 243 -3.29 28.38 19.91
C GLU A 243 -2.56 27.31 19.11
N TRP A 244 -1.64 26.59 19.78
CA TRP A 244 -0.89 25.50 19.16
C TRP A 244 -1.80 24.37 18.67
N THR A 245 -2.78 23.94 19.47
CA THR A 245 -3.75 22.89 19.09
C THR A 245 -4.54 23.33 17.86
N LEU A 246 -5.06 24.54 17.89
CA LEU A 246 -5.86 25.13 16.81
C LEU A 246 -5.06 25.24 15.51
N GLU A 247 -3.80 25.72 15.60
CA GLU A 247 -2.88 25.80 14.46
C GLU A 247 -2.60 24.44 13.84
N LYS A 248 -2.31 23.42 14.67
CA LYS A 248 -1.97 22.07 14.16
C LYS A 248 -3.14 21.38 13.50
N ILE A 249 -4.34 21.46 14.10
CA ILE A 249 -5.57 20.92 13.49
C ILE A 249 -5.87 21.65 12.19
N PHE A 250 -5.83 22.98 12.16
CA PHE A 250 -6.04 23.75 10.94
C PHE A 250 -5.06 23.35 9.84
N THR A 251 -3.77 23.34 10.14
CA THR A 251 -2.71 22.96 9.18
C THR A 251 -2.94 21.58 8.60
N LEU A 252 -3.31 20.62 9.44
CA LEU A 252 -3.58 19.23 9.05
C LEU A 252 -4.78 19.14 8.10
N ILE A 253 -5.92 19.69 8.51
CA ILE A 253 -7.18 19.61 7.76
C ILE A 253 -7.09 20.42 6.46
N ASP A 254 -6.58 21.65 6.50
CA ASP A 254 -6.42 22.50 5.31
C ASP A 254 -5.45 21.87 4.28
N THR A 255 -4.33 21.30 4.75
CA THR A 255 -3.38 20.65 3.87
C THR A 255 -3.99 19.40 3.21
N ARG A 256 -4.74 18.58 3.93
CA ARG A 256 -5.42 17.42 3.35
C ARG A 256 -6.52 17.83 2.38
N CYS A 257 -7.29 18.87 2.70
CA CYS A 257 -8.32 19.42 1.82
C CYS A 257 -7.69 19.88 0.48
N ARG A 258 -6.64 20.69 0.53
CA ARG A 258 -5.92 21.15 -0.67
C ARG A 258 -5.30 20.03 -1.50
N LYS A 259 -4.78 18.98 -0.83
CA LYS A 259 -4.18 17.79 -1.49
C LYS A 259 -5.22 16.75 -1.91
N LYS A 260 -6.52 17.00 -1.70
CA LYS A 260 -7.60 16.03 -1.94
C LYS A 260 -7.36 14.69 -1.26
N LYS A 261 -6.85 14.70 -0.03
CA LYS A 261 -6.63 13.49 0.77
C LYS A 261 -7.81 13.27 1.72
N PRO A 262 -8.62 12.21 1.55
CA PRO A 262 -9.82 11.95 2.35
C PRO A 262 -9.55 11.87 3.85
N VAL A 263 -10.52 12.32 4.64
CA VAL A 263 -10.53 12.12 6.11
C VAL A 263 -11.83 11.47 6.54
N ILE A 264 -11.76 10.60 7.54
CA ILE A 264 -12.92 10.21 8.35
C ILE A 264 -12.77 10.93 9.68
N VAL A 265 -13.82 11.64 10.10
CA VAL A 265 -13.81 12.32 11.40
C VAL A 265 -15.09 11.97 12.16
N THR A 266 -14.96 11.72 13.46
CA THR A 266 -16.12 11.61 14.36
C THR A 266 -16.17 12.80 15.31
N ILE A 267 -17.34 13.36 15.49
CA ILE A 267 -17.59 14.45 16.43
C ILE A 267 -18.86 14.17 17.26
N ASN A 268 -18.85 14.61 18.52
CA ASN A 268 -19.98 14.48 19.43
C ASN A 268 -20.77 15.79 19.59
N TYR A 269 -20.49 16.76 18.76
CA TYR A 269 -20.91 18.14 18.87
C TYR A 269 -21.62 18.59 17.61
N THR A 270 -22.44 19.61 17.70
CA THR A 270 -22.89 20.40 16.57
C THR A 270 -21.73 21.25 16.03
N ASP A 271 -21.86 21.80 14.83
CA ASP A 271 -20.84 22.66 14.23
C ASP A 271 -20.48 23.84 15.14
N GLN A 272 -21.49 24.49 15.72
CA GLN A 272 -21.28 25.61 16.62
C GLN A 272 -20.58 25.21 17.91
N GLU A 273 -20.99 24.09 18.52
CA GLU A 273 -20.32 23.56 19.71
C GLU A 273 -18.87 23.15 19.42
N LEU A 274 -18.58 22.61 18.24
CA LEU A 274 -17.21 22.29 17.83
C LEU A 274 -16.37 23.56 17.68
N ILE A 275 -16.91 24.60 17.03
CA ILE A 275 -16.25 25.90 16.93
C ILE A 275 -15.97 26.48 18.33
N ASP A 276 -16.98 26.51 19.19
CA ASP A 276 -16.87 27.04 20.55
C ASP A 276 -15.79 26.33 21.37
N ARG A 277 -15.69 24.99 21.21
CA ARG A 277 -14.67 24.16 21.87
C ARG A 277 -13.27 24.43 21.32
N LEU A 278 -13.12 24.42 20.00
CA LEU A 278 -11.84 24.66 19.36
C LEU A 278 -11.30 26.06 19.65
N ALA A 279 -12.17 27.05 19.68
CA ALA A 279 -11.82 28.45 19.98
C ALA A 279 -11.75 28.75 21.50
N GLY A 280 -12.01 27.76 22.37
CA GLY A 280 -11.91 27.95 23.81
C GLY A 280 -12.93 28.93 24.36
N LYS A 281 -14.21 28.80 23.98
CA LYS A 281 -15.28 29.64 24.50
C LYS A 281 -15.42 29.46 26.03
N ASN A 282 -15.30 30.54 26.77
CA ASN A 282 -15.39 30.55 28.23
C ASN A 282 -16.84 30.72 28.72
N SER A 283 -17.06 30.66 30.05
CA SER A 283 -18.37 30.80 30.69
C SER A 283 -19.00 32.21 30.53
N ARG A 284 -18.25 33.20 30.02
CA ARG A 284 -18.72 34.57 29.74
C ARG A 284 -19.05 34.78 28.26
N ASP A 285 -19.15 33.68 27.48
CA ASP A 285 -19.35 33.73 26.03
C ASP A 285 -18.21 34.41 25.25
N GLU A 286 -17.04 34.59 25.83
CA GLU A 286 -15.85 35.13 25.18
C GLU A 286 -14.99 34.00 24.63
N TYR A 287 -14.32 34.22 23.49
CA TYR A 287 -13.40 33.29 22.88
C TYR A 287 -11.97 33.62 23.30
N GLU A 288 -11.26 32.62 23.80
CA GLU A 288 -9.86 32.74 24.22
C GLU A 288 -8.90 32.69 23.02
N LEU A 289 -9.34 32.08 21.90
CA LEU A 289 -8.57 31.85 20.69
C LEU A 289 -9.27 32.42 19.44
N ASP A 290 -8.58 32.34 18.31
CA ASP A 290 -9.11 32.82 17.03
C ASP A 290 -10.30 31.98 16.51
N ILE A 291 -11.50 32.51 16.70
CA ILE A 291 -12.74 31.89 16.22
C ILE A 291 -12.78 31.72 14.69
N LYS A 292 -12.09 32.59 13.92
CA LYS A 292 -12.06 32.50 12.46
C LYS A 292 -11.34 31.24 12.03
N THR A 293 -10.25 30.88 12.68
CA THR A 293 -9.50 29.64 12.43
C THR A 293 -10.33 28.42 12.80
N ALA A 294 -11.04 28.43 13.94
CA ALA A 294 -11.96 27.36 14.32
C ALA A 294 -13.10 27.18 13.31
N THR A 295 -13.70 28.27 12.84
CA THR A 295 -14.73 28.26 11.80
C THR A 295 -14.19 27.72 10.48
N ALA A 296 -12.96 28.09 10.11
CA ALA A 296 -12.32 27.60 8.90
C ALA A 296 -12.08 26.07 8.95
N ILE A 297 -11.71 25.52 10.11
CA ILE A 297 -11.57 24.06 10.30
C ILE A 297 -12.90 23.35 9.97
N VAL A 298 -14.01 23.81 10.57
CA VAL A 298 -15.33 23.21 10.35
C VAL A 298 -15.76 23.35 8.89
N SER A 299 -15.54 24.51 8.28
CA SER A 299 -15.82 24.74 6.86
C SER A 299 -15.05 23.75 5.97
N ARG A 300 -13.74 23.54 6.20
CA ARG A 300 -12.93 22.57 5.47
C ARG A 300 -13.39 21.12 5.66
N LEU A 301 -13.82 20.77 6.89
CA LEU A 301 -14.39 19.45 7.14
C LEU A 301 -15.64 19.22 6.28
N HIS A 302 -16.55 20.17 6.18
CA HIS A 302 -17.73 20.05 5.31
C HIS A 302 -17.37 20.05 3.81
N GLU A 303 -16.39 20.85 3.40
CA GLU A 303 -15.89 20.85 2.02
C GLU A 303 -15.35 19.47 1.62
N MET A 304 -14.59 18.79 2.48
CA MET A 304 -13.88 17.57 2.15
C MET A 304 -14.57 16.27 2.64
N THR A 305 -15.78 16.33 3.20
CA THR A 305 -16.49 15.15 3.69
C THR A 305 -17.96 15.12 3.28
N TRP A 306 -18.52 13.90 3.33
CA TRP A 306 -19.96 13.71 3.34
C TRP A 306 -20.45 13.51 4.76
N SER A 307 -21.43 14.30 5.17
CA SER A 307 -22.04 14.23 6.51
C SER A 307 -22.76 12.89 6.73
N VAL A 308 -22.55 12.28 7.90
CA VAL A 308 -23.18 11.04 8.36
C VAL A 308 -23.78 11.29 9.74
N PRO A 309 -24.97 11.92 9.82
CA PRO A 309 -25.63 12.17 11.11
C PRO A 309 -26.14 10.86 11.71
N MET A 310 -25.83 10.64 12.99
CA MET A 310 -26.25 9.46 13.76
C MET A 310 -27.10 9.88 14.94
N VAL A 311 -28.40 9.95 14.72
CA VAL A 311 -29.39 10.35 15.73
C VAL A 311 -29.99 9.10 16.36
N ALA A 312 -29.59 8.81 17.60
CA ALA A 312 -30.14 7.74 18.42
C ALA A 312 -29.87 8.02 19.92
N SER A 313 -30.63 7.40 20.83
CA SER A 313 -30.27 7.31 22.24
C SER A 313 -28.98 6.49 22.44
N ASP A 314 -28.29 6.72 23.57
CA ASP A 314 -27.05 5.99 23.89
C ASP A 314 -27.32 4.48 23.99
N TYR A 315 -26.66 3.70 23.15
CA TYR A 315 -26.79 2.23 23.13
C TYR A 315 -26.14 1.55 24.35
N ARG A 316 -25.17 2.23 25.00
CA ARG A 316 -24.46 1.69 26.18
C ARG A 316 -25.29 1.71 27.45
N GLY A 317 -26.35 2.50 27.49
CA GLY A 317 -27.25 2.64 28.65
C GLY A 317 -28.44 1.68 28.70
N GLY A 318 -28.52 0.75 27.73
CA GLY A 318 -29.66 -0.16 27.58
C GLY A 318 -29.34 -1.65 27.87
N MET A 319 -28.35 -1.96 28.71
CA MET A 319 -28.12 -3.29 29.28
C MET A 319 -28.54 -3.29 30.72
#